data_e077964ad84f97da697f6c500196f648
#
_entry.id   e077964ad84f97da697f6c500196f648
#
_cell.length_a   1.000
_cell.length_b   1.000
_cell.length_c   1.000
_cell.angle_alpha   90.00
_cell.angle_beta   90.00
_cell.angle_gamma   90.00
#
_symmetry.space_group_name_H-M   'P 1'
#
loop_
_entity.id
_entity.type
_entity.pdbx_description
1 polymer ?
#
loop_
_entity_poly.entity_id
_entity_poly.type
_entity_poly.pdbx_seq_one_letter_code
_entity_poly.pdbx_strand_id
1 'polypeptide(L)'
;MPKSPLPGSSSQVTARRRWLNRGVLVLLPILLILGFLAWRSTPSNNVSAPLAHTYAEALEQAHNGKPGAARVLYQQLARTDLSDIRRASLLAELSNYPSPNALKLVDADLHNDSPLVRQAAIAVVTTMVSPSQRSVLLGPLLDDPESAVRFSAIRALLGLSPDDLGLYYAALEKGAQDYAVTLKSEPPSVANQLQLARLCMHQGQPVPALASVQQALTLDPDNLDAALAQIELIDQQGQTDKARQLFRQVLERHPQSARLQHALGMWLLQHDQPEFALLGLAKALELEPENNDYRYDLAVALHDLDQLEAAQKQLIEILKRQPGNRRARVLLINYWKENGQLQMVQVLLAELEQQNPDDPVLQQGL
;
A
#
# COMPACT_ATOMS: atom_id res chain seq x y z
N MET A 1 -38.72 -8.33 112.49
CA MET A 1 -37.63 -7.49 112.03
C MET A 1 -36.84 -8.31 111.04
N PRO A 2 -36.41 -7.94 109.96
CA PRO A 2 -36.45 -6.74 109.12
C PRO A 2 -36.12 -6.91 107.63
N LYS A 3 -36.10 -5.86 106.98
CA LYS A 3 -35.40 -5.35 105.79
C LYS A 3 -35.59 -6.03 104.44
N SER A 4 -36.31 -5.33 103.66
CA SER A 4 -36.37 -5.37 102.22
C SER A 4 -35.03 -5.02 101.50
N PRO A 5 -34.77 -5.49 100.30
CA PRO A 5 -33.93 -4.76 99.38
C PRO A 5 -34.66 -4.32 98.10
N LEU A 6 -34.20 -3.24 97.55
CA LEU A 6 -34.67 -2.45 96.41
C LEU A 6 -34.44 -3.15 95.09
N PRO A 7 -35.20 -2.78 93.99
CA PRO A 7 -35.05 -3.38 92.66
C PRO A 7 -33.94 -2.74 91.87
N GLY A 8 -33.12 -3.55 91.27
CA GLY A 8 -32.03 -3.13 90.36
C GLY A 8 -32.48 -2.90 88.89
N SER A 9 -32.12 -1.79 88.39
CA SER A 9 -32.29 -1.36 86.95
C SER A 9 -31.33 -2.10 86.05
N SER A 10 -31.82 -2.90 85.10
CA SER A 10 -30.99 -3.53 84.07
C SER A 10 -31.65 -3.77 82.71
N SER A 11 -32.50 -2.84 82.25
CA SER A 11 -33.17 -3.06 80.94
C SER A 11 -32.86 -2.04 79.82
N GLN A 12 -31.94 -1.05 80.03
CA GLN A 12 -31.65 -0.07 79.02
C GLN A 12 -30.34 -0.28 78.21
N VAL A 13 -29.44 -1.14 78.62
CA VAL A 13 -28.11 -1.34 77.94
C VAL A 13 -28.21 -2.29 76.77
N THR A 14 -29.15 -3.22 76.74
CA THR A 14 -29.26 -4.25 75.69
C THR A 14 -29.96 -3.76 74.42
N ALA A 15 -30.81 -2.73 74.52
CA ALA A 15 -31.49 -2.18 73.31
C ALA A 15 -30.54 -1.32 72.40
N ARG A 16 -29.63 -0.56 73.05
CA ARG A 16 -28.70 0.31 72.32
C ARG A 16 -27.62 -0.50 71.55
N ARG A 17 -27.21 -1.66 72.09
CA ARG A 17 -26.23 -2.55 71.43
C ARG A 17 -26.81 -3.33 70.24
N ARG A 18 -28.10 -3.63 70.27
CA ARG A 18 -28.79 -4.30 69.14
C ARG A 18 -29.04 -3.33 67.98
N TRP A 19 -29.22 -2.04 68.19
CA TRP A 19 -29.42 -1.03 67.15
C TRP A 19 -28.10 -0.70 66.44
N LEU A 20 -26.99 -0.61 67.20
CA LEU A 20 -25.66 -0.40 66.60
C LEU A 20 -25.23 -1.58 65.70
N ASN A 21 -25.49 -2.81 66.08
CA ASN A 21 -25.16 -3.98 65.25
C ASN A 21 -26.04 -4.10 63.99
N ARG A 22 -27.30 -3.63 64.06
CA ARG A 22 -28.15 -3.59 62.82
C ARG A 22 -27.76 -2.49 61.88
N GLY A 23 -27.29 -1.36 62.32
CA GLY A 23 -26.76 -0.26 61.49
C GLY A 23 -25.46 -0.65 60.78
N VAL A 24 -24.55 -1.35 61.46
CA VAL A 24 -23.30 -1.85 60.87
C VAL A 24 -23.55 -2.94 59.84
N LEU A 25 -24.57 -3.80 60.03
CA LEU A 25 -24.90 -4.90 59.11
C LEU A 25 -25.54 -4.43 57.81
N VAL A 26 -26.11 -3.22 57.76
CA VAL A 26 -26.67 -2.60 56.55
C VAL A 26 -25.64 -1.67 55.87
N LEU A 27 -24.78 -1.00 56.64
CA LEU A 27 -23.77 -0.09 56.10
C LEU A 27 -22.62 -0.83 55.36
N LEU A 28 -22.26 -2.03 55.81
CA LEU A 28 -21.15 -2.80 55.26
C LEU A 28 -21.40 -3.24 53.82
N PRO A 29 -22.57 -3.78 53.41
CA PRO A 29 -22.86 -4.08 52.00
C PRO A 29 -23.01 -2.83 51.14
N ILE A 30 -23.52 -1.71 51.71
CA ILE A 30 -23.60 -0.44 50.93
C ILE A 30 -22.21 0.11 50.63
N LEU A 31 -21.28 0.06 51.60
CA LEU A 31 -19.88 0.46 51.38
C LEU A 31 -19.16 -0.47 50.39
N LEU A 32 -19.44 -1.76 50.42
CA LEU A 32 -18.91 -2.72 49.45
C LEU A 32 -19.48 -2.49 48.05
N ILE A 33 -20.76 -2.16 47.91
CA ILE A 33 -21.37 -1.81 46.60
C ILE A 33 -20.84 -0.49 46.09
N LEU A 34 -20.68 0.53 46.95
CA LEU A 34 -20.08 1.81 46.56
C LEU A 34 -18.60 1.67 46.21
N GLY A 35 -17.85 0.84 46.95
CA GLY A 35 -16.46 0.51 46.62
C GLY A 35 -16.34 -0.24 45.28
N PHE A 36 -17.25 -1.19 45.01
CA PHE A 36 -17.29 -1.92 43.76
C PHE A 36 -17.72 -1.02 42.57
N LEU A 37 -18.69 -0.12 42.76
CA LEU A 37 -19.08 0.87 41.77
C LEU A 37 -17.98 1.90 41.53
N ALA A 38 -17.27 2.36 42.56
CA ALA A 38 -16.11 3.24 42.45
C ALA A 38 -14.93 2.55 41.74
N TRP A 39 -14.70 1.26 42.00
CA TRP A 39 -13.68 0.47 41.31
C TRP A 39 -14.04 0.24 39.84
N ARG A 40 -15.34 0.06 39.53
CA ARG A 40 -15.84 -0.09 38.15
C ARG A 40 -15.91 1.23 37.38
N SER A 41 -16.00 2.36 38.10
CA SER A 41 -16.01 3.72 37.52
C SER A 41 -14.66 4.43 37.53
N THR A 42 -13.58 3.78 38.02
CA THR A 42 -12.24 4.29 37.72
C THR A 42 -12.08 4.20 36.22
N PRO A 43 -11.96 5.33 35.48
CA PRO A 43 -11.58 5.27 34.10
C PRO A 43 -10.26 4.49 34.08
N SER A 44 -10.24 3.34 33.39
CA SER A 44 -8.97 2.75 33.00
C SER A 44 -8.27 3.84 32.18
N ASN A 45 -7.39 4.60 32.83
CA ASN A 45 -6.37 5.31 32.11
C ASN A 45 -5.59 4.21 31.39
N ASN A 46 -6.08 3.83 30.21
CA ASN A 46 -5.27 3.21 29.18
C ASN A 46 -4.25 4.28 28.76
N VAL A 47 -3.31 4.55 29.65
CA VAL A 47 -2.01 5.06 29.23
C VAL A 47 -1.48 3.91 28.39
N SER A 48 -1.70 4.00 27.10
CA SER A 48 -1.07 3.11 26.13
C SER A 48 0.38 3.05 26.53
N ALA A 49 0.89 1.85 26.84
CA ALA A 49 2.29 1.68 27.17
C ALA A 49 3.09 2.46 26.14
N PRO A 50 4.11 3.25 26.54
CA PRO A 50 4.87 4.03 25.58
C PRO A 50 5.32 3.07 24.49
N LEU A 51 4.97 3.37 23.25
CA LEU A 51 5.35 2.53 22.11
C LEU A 51 6.86 2.41 22.14
N ALA A 52 7.36 1.18 22.05
CA ALA A 52 8.80 0.90 22.04
C ALA A 52 9.52 1.62 20.88
N HIS A 53 8.76 2.06 19.85
CA HIS A 53 9.29 2.69 18.65
C HIS A 53 8.46 3.92 18.25
N THR A 54 9.17 4.95 17.76
CA THR A 54 8.58 6.15 17.18
C THR A 54 8.15 5.91 15.73
N TYR A 55 7.37 6.84 15.18
CA TYR A 55 7.04 6.84 13.75
C TYR A 55 8.30 6.82 12.84
N ALA A 56 9.31 7.64 13.17
CA ALA A 56 10.53 7.73 12.37
C ALA A 56 11.33 6.43 12.40
N GLU A 57 11.45 5.80 13.57
CA GLU A 57 12.09 4.49 13.71
C GLU A 57 11.35 3.40 12.96
N ALA A 58 10.00 3.41 12.97
CA ALA A 58 9.21 2.43 12.23
C ALA A 58 9.43 2.56 10.71
N LEU A 59 9.44 3.80 10.20
CA LEU A 59 9.70 4.07 8.79
C LEU A 59 11.12 3.65 8.39
N GLU A 60 12.12 4.00 9.21
CA GLU A 60 13.51 3.60 8.99
C GLU A 60 13.70 2.08 9.03
N GLN A 61 13.08 1.41 10.02
CA GLN A 61 13.16 -0.06 10.12
C GLN A 61 12.50 -0.74 8.92
N ALA A 62 11.33 -0.25 8.49
CA ALA A 62 10.65 -0.76 7.32
C ALA A 62 11.48 -0.56 6.05
N HIS A 63 11.98 0.65 5.80
CA HIS A 63 12.80 0.94 4.63
C HIS A 63 14.09 0.10 4.57
N ASN A 64 14.74 -0.09 5.72
CA ASN A 64 16.00 -0.84 5.83
C ASN A 64 15.80 -2.34 6.10
N GLY A 65 14.59 -2.87 6.10
CA GLY A 65 14.33 -4.29 6.29
C GLY A 65 14.93 -4.86 7.58
N LYS A 66 14.82 -4.13 8.69
CA LYS A 66 15.37 -4.58 9.97
C LYS A 66 14.57 -5.77 10.55
N PRO A 67 15.16 -6.63 11.38
CA PRO A 67 14.42 -7.66 12.08
C PRO A 67 13.21 -7.10 12.83
N GLY A 68 12.03 -7.71 12.62
CA GLY A 68 10.76 -7.26 13.21
C GLY A 68 10.14 -6.02 12.56
N ALA A 69 10.62 -5.56 11.40
CA ALA A 69 10.14 -4.36 10.71
C ALA A 69 8.62 -4.39 10.46
N ALA A 70 8.08 -5.52 9.98
CA ALA A 70 6.65 -5.69 9.78
C ALA A 70 5.86 -5.44 11.06
N ARG A 71 6.27 -6.04 12.17
CA ARG A 71 5.60 -5.87 13.47
C ARG A 71 5.57 -4.41 13.92
N VAL A 72 6.70 -3.71 13.80
CA VAL A 72 6.80 -2.30 14.20
C VAL A 72 5.94 -1.42 13.30
N LEU A 73 5.96 -1.67 11.99
CA LEU A 73 5.12 -0.98 11.01
C LEU A 73 3.62 -1.16 11.32
N TYR A 74 3.19 -2.40 11.58
CA TYR A 74 1.79 -2.69 11.90
C TYR A 74 1.36 -2.06 13.23
N GLN A 75 2.22 -2.06 14.25
CA GLN A 75 1.94 -1.39 15.52
C GLN A 75 1.74 0.11 15.35
N GLN A 76 2.52 0.75 14.49
CA GLN A 76 2.33 2.17 14.20
C GLN A 76 1.04 2.43 13.41
N LEU A 77 0.75 1.61 12.38
CA LEU A 77 -0.49 1.73 11.60
C LEU A 77 -1.76 1.41 12.41
N ALA A 78 -1.67 0.61 13.46
CA ALA A 78 -2.79 0.36 14.38
C ALA A 78 -3.14 1.56 15.27
N ARG A 79 -2.33 2.62 15.30
CA ARG A 79 -2.60 3.86 16.07
C ARG A 79 -3.69 4.69 15.42
N THR A 80 -4.46 5.39 16.25
CA THR A 80 -5.51 6.33 15.83
C THR A 80 -5.07 7.79 15.92
N ASP A 81 -3.90 8.08 16.50
CA ASP A 81 -3.39 9.44 16.74
C ASP A 81 -2.33 9.91 15.72
N LEU A 82 -2.11 9.12 14.66
CA LEU A 82 -1.22 9.52 13.56
C LEU A 82 -1.87 10.61 12.70
N SER A 83 -1.08 11.61 12.29
CA SER A 83 -1.52 12.51 11.25
C SER A 83 -1.65 11.77 9.91
N ASP A 84 -2.56 12.23 9.05
CA ASP A 84 -2.85 11.62 7.74
C ASP A 84 -1.59 11.42 6.89
N ILE A 85 -0.70 12.43 6.86
CA ILE A 85 0.56 12.37 6.12
C ILE A 85 1.47 11.26 6.65
N ARG A 86 1.60 11.13 7.98
CA ARG A 86 2.42 10.07 8.59
C ARG A 86 1.83 8.70 8.33
N ARG A 87 0.50 8.58 8.41
CA ARG A 87 -0.20 7.34 8.10
C ARG A 87 0.00 6.94 6.65
N ALA A 88 -0.17 7.87 5.71
CA ALA A 88 0.07 7.63 4.29
C ALA A 88 1.53 7.21 3.99
N SER A 89 2.52 7.80 4.69
CA SER A 89 3.92 7.42 4.52
C SER A 89 4.22 6.00 5.03
N LEU A 90 3.60 5.58 6.14
CA LEU A 90 3.74 4.19 6.63
C LEU A 90 3.03 3.19 5.69
N LEU A 91 1.88 3.58 5.13
CA LEU A 91 1.17 2.78 4.13
C LEU A 91 2.04 2.53 2.89
N ALA A 92 2.81 3.50 2.44
CA ALA A 92 3.70 3.34 1.28
C ALA A 92 4.72 2.19 1.47
N GLU A 93 5.20 1.96 2.70
CA GLU A 93 6.12 0.85 3.01
C GLU A 93 5.40 -0.50 3.14
N LEU A 94 4.07 -0.50 3.33
CA LEU A 94 3.32 -1.70 3.68
C LEU A 94 3.32 -2.76 2.56
N SER A 95 3.47 -2.36 1.30
CA SER A 95 3.60 -3.26 0.15
C SER A 95 4.82 -4.19 0.24
N ASN A 96 5.85 -3.80 0.99
CA ASN A 96 7.03 -4.62 1.25
C ASN A 96 6.79 -5.66 2.37
N TYR A 97 5.68 -5.58 3.09
CA TYR A 97 5.37 -6.41 4.25
C TYR A 97 3.96 -7.02 4.15
N PRO A 98 3.65 -7.80 3.10
CA PRO A 98 2.35 -8.41 2.95
C PRO A 98 2.12 -9.47 4.03
N SER A 99 0.91 -9.48 4.58
CA SER A 99 0.42 -10.47 5.53
C SER A 99 -1.10 -10.35 5.67
N PRO A 100 -1.79 -11.31 6.28
CA PRO A 100 -3.20 -11.16 6.61
C PRO A 100 -3.48 -9.94 7.52
N ASN A 101 -2.53 -9.57 8.38
CA ASN A 101 -2.65 -8.39 9.24
C ASN A 101 -2.46 -7.09 8.45
N ALA A 102 -1.48 -7.04 7.54
CA ALA A 102 -1.31 -5.92 6.62
C ALA A 102 -2.59 -5.65 5.82
N LEU A 103 -3.20 -6.70 5.28
CA LEU A 103 -4.45 -6.57 4.52
C LEU A 103 -5.60 -5.99 5.36
N LYS A 104 -5.74 -6.40 6.63
CA LYS A 104 -6.73 -5.82 7.55
C LYS A 104 -6.49 -4.34 7.83
N LEU A 105 -5.22 -3.93 7.97
CA LEU A 105 -4.87 -2.53 8.18
C LEU A 105 -5.19 -1.69 6.95
N VAL A 106 -4.87 -2.18 5.76
CA VAL A 106 -5.22 -1.51 4.50
C VAL A 106 -6.73 -1.42 4.33
N ASP A 107 -7.47 -2.49 4.58
CA ASP A 107 -8.94 -2.51 4.50
C ASP A 107 -9.57 -1.46 5.44
N ALA A 108 -9.08 -1.37 6.68
CA ALA A 108 -9.51 -0.32 7.60
C ALA A 108 -9.21 1.10 7.06
N ASP A 109 -8.06 1.30 6.40
CA ASP A 109 -7.66 2.58 5.84
C ASP A 109 -8.38 2.94 4.53
N LEU A 110 -8.94 1.98 3.81
CA LEU A 110 -9.88 2.25 2.71
C LEU A 110 -11.18 2.92 3.20
N HIS A 111 -11.50 2.80 4.49
CA HIS A 111 -12.68 3.40 5.14
C HIS A 111 -12.32 4.57 6.08
N ASN A 112 -11.07 5.08 6.03
CA ASN A 112 -10.61 6.17 6.87
C ASN A 112 -11.35 7.48 6.55
N ASP A 113 -11.58 8.32 7.56
CA ASP A 113 -12.23 9.64 7.39
C ASP A 113 -11.46 10.55 6.41
N SER A 114 -10.13 10.44 6.39
CA SER A 114 -9.25 11.25 5.53
C SER A 114 -9.20 10.72 4.09
N PRO A 115 -9.57 11.52 3.09
CA PRO A 115 -9.41 11.16 1.68
C PRO A 115 -7.96 10.85 1.29
N LEU A 116 -6.99 11.53 1.91
CA LEU A 116 -5.56 11.28 1.67
C LEU A 116 -5.16 9.85 2.08
N VAL A 117 -5.65 9.40 3.23
CA VAL A 117 -5.37 8.05 3.72
C VAL A 117 -6.05 7.00 2.85
N ARG A 118 -7.32 7.22 2.45
CA ARG A 118 -8.02 6.31 1.52
C ARG A 118 -7.28 6.19 0.18
N GLN A 119 -6.78 7.30 -0.38
CA GLN A 119 -5.99 7.26 -1.62
C GLN A 119 -4.66 6.51 -1.44
N ALA A 120 -3.98 6.69 -0.31
CA ALA A 120 -2.77 5.94 0.00
C ALA A 120 -3.06 4.43 0.13
N ALA A 121 -4.16 4.06 0.78
CA ALA A 121 -4.60 2.66 0.88
C ALA A 121 -4.93 2.05 -0.50
N ILE A 122 -5.60 2.80 -1.39
CA ILE A 122 -5.83 2.36 -2.79
C ILE A 122 -4.50 2.03 -3.49
N ALA A 123 -3.48 2.89 -3.34
CA ALA A 123 -2.17 2.66 -3.96
C ALA A 123 -1.52 1.37 -3.44
N VAL A 124 -1.62 1.09 -2.14
CA VAL A 124 -1.10 -0.17 -1.54
C VAL A 124 -1.84 -1.38 -2.08
N VAL A 125 -3.16 -1.34 -2.17
CA VAL A 125 -3.97 -2.45 -2.73
C VAL A 125 -3.53 -2.79 -4.14
N THR A 126 -3.20 -1.80 -4.99
CA THR A 126 -2.79 -2.06 -6.38
C THR A 126 -1.51 -2.90 -6.50
N THR A 127 -0.65 -2.86 -5.49
CA THR A 127 0.63 -3.57 -5.47
C THR A 127 0.62 -4.85 -4.62
N MET A 128 -0.34 -4.97 -3.68
CA MET A 128 -0.31 -6.02 -2.68
C MET A 128 -1.20 -7.22 -3.01
N VAL A 129 -2.28 -7.02 -3.78
CA VAL A 129 -3.30 -8.06 -3.99
C VAL A 129 -3.50 -8.41 -5.46
N SER A 130 -4.09 -9.59 -5.73
CA SER A 130 -4.46 -10.02 -7.08
C SER A 130 -5.53 -9.11 -7.72
N PRO A 131 -5.68 -9.13 -9.06
CA PRO A 131 -6.73 -8.38 -9.78
C PRO A 131 -8.12 -8.57 -9.20
N SER A 132 -8.55 -9.82 -8.99
CA SER A 132 -9.89 -10.12 -8.46
C SER A 132 -10.08 -9.63 -7.02
N GLN A 133 -9.06 -9.74 -6.17
CA GLN A 133 -9.10 -9.18 -4.81
C GLN A 133 -9.12 -7.64 -4.84
N ARG A 134 -8.41 -7.03 -5.81
CA ARG A 134 -8.40 -5.58 -5.99
C ARG A 134 -9.79 -5.04 -6.27
N SER A 135 -10.55 -5.69 -7.14
CA SER A 135 -11.92 -5.27 -7.46
C SER A 135 -12.85 -5.37 -6.24
N VAL A 136 -12.71 -6.41 -5.42
CA VAL A 136 -13.51 -6.56 -4.19
C VAL A 136 -13.22 -5.46 -3.18
N LEU A 137 -11.94 -5.09 -2.99
CA LEU A 137 -11.53 -4.08 -2.01
C LEU A 137 -11.83 -2.65 -2.50
N LEU A 138 -11.58 -2.36 -3.77
CA LEU A 138 -11.68 -0.99 -4.31
C LEU A 138 -13.04 -0.68 -4.94
N GLY A 139 -13.82 -1.71 -5.30
CA GLY A 139 -15.15 -1.54 -5.91
C GLY A 139 -16.09 -0.64 -5.11
N PRO A 140 -16.22 -0.78 -3.78
CA PRO A 140 -17.04 0.13 -2.97
C PRO A 140 -16.61 1.60 -3.07
N LEU A 141 -15.34 1.90 -3.34
CA LEU A 141 -14.82 3.27 -3.44
C LEU A 141 -15.16 3.96 -4.78
N LEU A 142 -15.77 3.25 -5.72
CA LEU A 142 -16.36 3.85 -6.93
C LEU A 142 -17.51 4.81 -6.59
N ASP A 143 -18.15 4.65 -5.43
CA ASP A 143 -19.20 5.53 -4.90
C ASP A 143 -18.73 6.39 -3.72
N ASP A 144 -17.41 6.55 -3.51
CA ASP A 144 -16.86 7.37 -2.42
C ASP A 144 -17.38 8.82 -2.52
N PRO A 145 -17.73 9.49 -1.40
CA PRO A 145 -18.20 10.88 -1.42
C PRO A 145 -17.18 11.85 -2.03
N GLU A 146 -15.86 11.55 -1.86
CA GLU A 146 -14.79 12.41 -2.37
C GLU A 146 -14.40 12.03 -3.80
N SER A 147 -14.51 12.97 -4.74
CA SER A 147 -14.22 12.73 -6.15
C SER A 147 -12.77 12.25 -6.39
N ALA A 148 -11.81 12.79 -5.64
CA ALA A 148 -10.40 12.38 -5.75
C ALA A 148 -10.19 10.91 -5.37
N VAL A 149 -10.93 10.37 -4.41
CA VAL A 149 -10.90 8.96 -4.03
C VAL A 149 -11.56 8.10 -5.10
N ARG A 150 -12.78 8.48 -5.56
CA ARG A 150 -13.45 7.79 -6.68
C ARG A 150 -12.54 7.69 -7.90
N PHE A 151 -11.91 8.79 -8.32
CA PHE A 151 -11.03 8.80 -9.48
C PHE A 151 -9.77 7.97 -9.27
N SER A 152 -9.26 7.89 -8.02
CA SER A 152 -8.15 6.99 -7.70
C SER A 152 -8.57 5.51 -7.78
N ALA A 153 -9.76 5.16 -7.28
CA ALA A 153 -10.31 3.81 -7.40
C ALA A 153 -10.55 3.42 -8.87
N ILE A 154 -11.16 4.32 -9.67
CA ILE A 154 -11.34 4.11 -11.11
C ILE A 154 -10.00 3.80 -11.76
N ARG A 155 -8.98 4.66 -11.58
CA ARG A 155 -7.64 4.44 -12.17
C ARG A 155 -7.00 3.12 -11.76
N ALA A 156 -7.21 2.70 -10.51
CA ALA A 156 -6.68 1.43 -10.00
C ALA A 156 -7.37 0.19 -10.58
N LEU A 157 -8.63 0.34 -11.04
CA LEU A 157 -9.45 -0.74 -11.60
C LEU A 157 -9.44 -0.75 -13.14
N LEU A 158 -9.04 0.36 -13.79
CA LEU A 158 -8.90 0.39 -15.25
C LEU A 158 -7.92 -0.69 -15.73
N GLY A 159 -8.27 -1.38 -16.79
CA GLY A 159 -7.45 -2.44 -17.39
C GLY A 159 -7.63 -3.82 -16.75
N LEU A 160 -8.44 -3.95 -15.67
CA LEU A 160 -8.86 -5.27 -15.20
C LEU A 160 -9.86 -5.89 -16.18
N SER A 161 -9.81 -7.23 -16.30
CA SER A 161 -10.77 -7.95 -17.13
C SER A 161 -12.20 -7.87 -16.54
N PRO A 162 -13.25 -8.01 -17.36
CA PRO A 162 -14.63 -8.09 -16.85
C PRO A 162 -14.82 -9.18 -15.80
N ASP A 163 -14.12 -10.30 -15.93
CA ASP A 163 -14.17 -11.42 -14.98
C ASP A 163 -13.54 -11.04 -13.63
N ASP A 164 -12.42 -10.31 -13.63
CA ASP A 164 -11.79 -9.80 -12.42
C ASP A 164 -12.63 -8.71 -11.74
N LEU A 165 -13.32 -7.88 -12.53
CA LEU A 165 -14.18 -6.81 -12.00
C LEU A 165 -15.47 -7.37 -11.41
N GLY A 166 -16.02 -8.45 -11.97
CA GLY A 166 -17.21 -9.10 -11.49
C GLY A 166 -18.39 -8.15 -11.34
N LEU A 167 -18.96 -8.06 -10.13
CA LEU A 167 -20.13 -7.22 -9.85
C LEU A 167 -19.85 -5.70 -9.98
N TYR A 168 -18.60 -5.28 -9.95
CA TYR A 168 -18.22 -3.86 -10.04
C TYR A 168 -18.01 -3.36 -11.47
N TYR A 169 -18.11 -4.24 -12.49
CA TYR A 169 -17.92 -3.85 -13.88
C TYR A 169 -18.82 -2.68 -14.31
N ALA A 170 -20.13 -2.79 -14.08
CA ALA A 170 -21.06 -1.71 -14.46
C ALA A 170 -20.84 -0.40 -13.69
N ALA A 171 -20.45 -0.50 -12.42
CA ALA A 171 -20.12 0.67 -11.59
C ALA A 171 -18.85 1.37 -12.09
N LEU A 172 -17.83 0.60 -12.49
CA LEU A 172 -16.61 1.15 -13.09
C LEU A 172 -16.89 1.86 -14.40
N GLU A 173 -17.66 1.25 -15.32
CA GLU A 173 -18.04 1.84 -16.60
C GLU A 173 -18.76 3.18 -16.42
N LYS A 174 -19.73 3.23 -15.50
CA LYS A 174 -20.42 4.46 -15.17
C LYS A 174 -19.47 5.50 -14.57
N GLY A 175 -18.68 5.11 -13.57
CA GLY A 175 -17.70 6.00 -12.94
C GLY A 175 -16.68 6.56 -13.93
N ALA A 176 -16.20 5.74 -14.88
CA ALA A 176 -15.30 6.16 -15.94
C ALA A 176 -15.93 7.20 -16.88
N GLN A 177 -17.24 7.05 -17.21
CA GLN A 177 -17.97 8.04 -18.00
C GLN A 177 -18.13 9.36 -17.22
N ASP A 178 -18.53 9.31 -15.96
CA ASP A 178 -18.69 10.50 -15.09
C ASP A 178 -17.34 11.22 -14.91
N TYR A 179 -16.26 10.46 -14.75
CA TYR A 179 -14.91 10.99 -14.67
C TYR A 179 -14.49 11.69 -15.97
N ALA A 180 -14.77 11.09 -17.13
CA ALA A 180 -14.48 11.71 -18.43
C ALA A 180 -15.29 13.03 -18.65
N VAL A 181 -16.54 13.10 -18.19
CA VAL A 181 -17.34 14.33 -18.20
C VAL A 181 -16.70 15.40 -17.32
N THR A 182 -16.29 15.05 -16.12
CA THR A 182 -15.59 15.97 -15.19
C THR A 182 -14.33 16.55 -15.83
N LEU A 183 -13.45 15.68 -16.37
CA LEU A 183 -12.20 16.11 -17.01
C LEU A 183 -12.43 17.05 -18.22
N LYS A 184 -13.51 16.82 -18.98
CA LYS A 184 -13.88 17.69 -20.12
C LYS A 184 -14.46 19.03 -19.69
N SER A 185 -15.03 19.13 -18.49
CA SER A 185 -15.58 20.38 -17.95
C SER A 185 -14.51 21.29 -17.35
N GLU A 186 -13.33 20.74 -17.02
CA GLU A 186 -12.19 21.49 -16.50
C GLU A 186 -11.37 22.15 -17.62
N PRO A 187 -10.60 23.20 -17.32
CA PRO A 187 -9.66 23.76 -18.27
C PRO A 187 -8.70 22.69 -18.80
N PRO A 188 -8.41 22.64 -20.11
CA PRO A 188 -7.51 21.68 -20.69
C PRO A 188 -6.11 21.74 -20.03
N SER A 189 -5.62 20.60 -19.58
CA SER A 189 -4.27 20.41 -19.06
C SER A 189 -3.68 19.11 -19.60
N VAL A 190 -2.36 19.00 -19.63
CA VAL A 190 -1.68 17.77 -20.04
C VAL A 190 -2.18 16.58 -19.22
N ALA A 191 -2.26 16.75 -17.90
CA ALA A 191 -2.73 15.70 -16.99
C ALA A 191 -4.16 15.25 -17.32
N ASN A 192 -5.09 16.18 -17.54
CA ASN A 192 -6.49 15.86 -17.87
C ASN A 192 -6.58 15.15 -19.23
N GLN A 193 -5.82 15.59 -20.22
CA GLN A 193 -5.80 14.95 -21.55
C GLN A 193 -5.24 13.53 -21.49
N LEU A 194 -4.19 13.28 -20.72
CA LEU A 194 -3.65 11.93 -20.53
C LEU A 194 -4.64 11.01 -19.78
N GLN A 195 -5.37 11.53 -18.79
CA GLN A 195 -6.44 10.75 -18.15
C GLN A 195 -7.59 10.45 -19.11
N LEU A 196 -8.02 11.41 -19.93
CA LEU A 196 -9.03 11.18 -20.97
C LEU A 196 -8.58 10.11 -21.97
N ALA A 197 -7.32 10.12 -22.38
CA ALA A 197 -6.77 9.10 -23.27
C ALA A 197 -6.87 7.69 -22.64
N ARG A 198 -6.50 7.54 -21.36
CA ARG A 198 -6.61 6.27 -20.62
C ARG A 198 -8.05 5.77 -20.53
N LEU A 199 -9.00 6.68 -20.24
CA LEU A 199 -10.43 6.34 -20.18
C LEU A 199 -10.94 5.91 -21.57
N CYS A 200 -10.57 6.61 -22.63
CA CYS A 200 -10.91 6.22 -24.01
C CYS A 200 -10.34 4.84 -24.37
N MET A 201 -9.10 4.53 -23.96
CA MET A 201 -8.51 3.21 -24.19
C MET A 201 -9.27 2.11 -23.48
N HIS A 202 -9.62 2.31 -22.21
CA HIS A 202 -10.46 1.37 -21.47
C HIS A 202 -11.79 1.08 -22.17
N GLN A 203 -12.39 2.10 -22.80
CA GLN A 203 -13.63 1.99 -23.55
C GLN A 203 -13.44 1.44 -24.98
N GLY A 204 -12.24 1.00 -25.35
CA GLY A 204 -11.95 0.51 -26.70
C GLY A 204 -12.00 1.59 -27.79
N GLN A 205 -11.75 2.85 -27.44
CA GLN A 205 -11.83 4.01 -28.34
C GLN A 205 -10.42 4.59 -28.65
N PRO A 206 -9.60 3.93 -29.45
CA PRO A 206 -8.21 4.36 -29.69
C PRO A 206 -8.12 5.70 -30.47
N VAL A 207 -9.08 6.03 -31.31
CA VAL A 207 -9.05 7.29 -32.06
C VAL A 207 -9.27 8.51 -31.16
N PRO A 208 -10.30 8.57 -30.29
CA PRO A 208 -10.42 9.61 -29.28
C PRO A 208 -9.25 9.65 -28.29
N ALA A 209 -8.68 8.49 -27.93
CA ALA A 209 -7.50 8.44 -27.05
C ALA A 209 -6.30 9.16 -27.69
N LEU A 210 -6.01 8.86 -28.97
CA LEU A 210 -4.93 9.52 -29.71
C LEU A 210 -5.18 11.04 -29.87
N ALA A 211 -6.43 11.46 -30.11
CA ALA A 211 -6.77 12.88 -30.17
C ALA A 211 -6.50 13.61 -28.84
N SER A 212 -6.83 12.99 -27.71
CA SER A 212 -6.52 13.55 -26.37
C SER A 212 -5.01 13.65 -26.13
N VAL A 213 -4.23 12.63 -26.51
CA VAL A 213 -2.76 12.70 -26.40
C VAL A 213 -2.17 13.77 -27.30
N GLN A 214 -2.67 13.93 -28.53
CA GLN A 214 -2.25 15.01 -29.41
C GLN A 214 -2.56 16.40 -28.84
N GLN A 215 -3.69 16.55 -28.19
CA GLN A 215 -4.02 17.78 -27.47
C GLN A 215 -3.07 18.03 -26.29
N ALA A 216 -2.68 17.00 -25.54
CA ALA A 216 -1.65 17.12 -24.50
C ALA A 216 -0.32 17.61 -25.08
N LEU A 217 0.13 17.09 -26.21
CA LEU A 217 1.34 17.53 -26.92
C LEU A 217 1.22 18.92 -27.55
N THR A 218 0.00 19.39 -27.83
CA THR A 218 -0.23 20.79 -28.26
C THR A 218 -0.06 21.75 -27.10
N LEU A 219 -0.46 21.34 -25.88
CA LEU A 219 -0.30 22.14 -24.65
C LEU A 219 1.16 22.17 -24.17
N ASP A 220 1.86 21.06 -24.29
CA ASP A 220 3.27 20.90 -23.92
C ASP A 220 3.96 19.94 -24.89
N PRO A 221 4.62 20.46 -25.94
CA PRO A 221 5.26 19.64 -26.98
C PRO A 221 6.44 18.79 -26.48
N ASP A 222 7.02 19.15 -25.34
CA ASP A 222 8.15 18.44 -24.74
C ASP A 222 7.74 17.49 -23.60
N ASN A 223 6.44 17.30 -23.41
CA ASN A 223 5.93 16.41 -22.37
C ASN A 223 6.22 14.94 -22.69
N LEU A 224 7.09 14.33 -21.91
CA LEU A 224 7.53 12.95 -22.13
C LEU A 224 6.40 11.93 -21.88
N ASP A 225 5.49 12.19 -20.94
CA ASP A 225 4.34 11.31 -20.69
C ASP A 225 3.41 11.25 -21.89
N ALA A 226 3.14 12.41 -22.49
CA ALA A 226 2.30 12.51 -23.68
C ALA A 226 2.98 11.89 -24.91
N ALA A 227 4.30 12.09 -25.06
CA ALA A 227 5.06 11.47 -26.15
C ALA A 227 5.06 9.94 -26.05
N LEU A 228 5.31 9.39 -24.86
CA LEU A 228 5.26 7.96 -24.62
C LEU A 228 3.86 7.38 -24.82
N ALA A 229 2.82 8.05 -24.33
CA ALA A 229 1.43 7.64 -24.57
C ALA A 229 1.07 7.64 -26.07
N GLN A 230 1.58 8.61 -26.84
CA GLN A 230 1.39 8.62 -28.30
C GLN A 230 2.05 7.42 -28.97
N ILE A 231 3.28 7.11 -28.58
CA ILE A 231 4.04 5.97 -29.12
C ILE A 231 3.29 4.66 -28.82
N GLU A 232 2.87 4.47 -27.57
CA GLU A 232 2.13 3.29 -27.14
C GLU A 232 0.82 3.10 -27.90
N LEU A 233 0.02 4.18 -28.05
CA LEU A 233 -1.25 4.12 -28.78
C LEU A 233 -1.05 3.80 -30.27
N ILE A 234 0.00 4.31 -30.91
CA ILE A 234 0.33 4.04 -32.29
C ILE A 234 0.80 2.60 -32.47
N ASP A 235 1.58 2.10 -31.53
CA ASP A 235 2.06 0.72 -31.53
C ASP A 235 0.91 -0.29 -31.35
N GLN A 236 0.00 -0.03 -30.40
CA GLN A 236 -1.22 -0.83 -30.18
C GLN A 236 -2.14 -0.89 -31.42
N GLN A 237 -2.06 0.10 -32.31
CA GLN A 237 -2.74 0.08 -33.63
C GLN A 237 -1.99 -0.71 -34.70
N GLY A 238 -0.90 -1.41 -34.35
CA GLY A 238 -0.06 -2.18 -35.27
C GLY A 238 0.88 -1.33 -36.15
N GLN A 239 1.03 -0.02 -35.84
CA GLN A 239 1.90 0.90 -36.57
C GLN A 239 3.30 0.94 -35.95
N THR A 240 3.92 -0.24 -35.76
CA THR A 240 5.20 -0.41 -35.02
C THR A 240 6.35 0.40 -35.62
N ASP A 241 6.45 0.49 -36.99
CA ASP A 241 7.49 1.31 -37.62
C ASP A 241 7.35 2.80 -37.31
N LYS A 242 6.12 3.29 -37.22
CA LYS A 242 5.84 4.66 -36.88
C LYS A 242 6.12 4.92 -35.38
N ALA A 243 5.79 3.98 -34.49
CA ALA A 243 6.16 4.04 -33.09
C ALA A 243 7.69 4.12 -32.92
N ARG A 244 8.44 3.29 -33.63
CA ARG A 244 9.92 3.32 -33.66
C ARG A 244 10.46 4.66 -34.14
N GLN A 245 9.85 5.23 -35.19
CA GLN A 245 10.24 6.55 -35.68
C GLN A 245 10.00 7.65 -34.65
N LEU A 246 8.87 7.60 -33.94
CA LEU A 246 8.56 8.55 -32.90
C LEU A 246 9.54 8.43 -31.72
N PHE A 247 9.88 7.20 -31.27
CA PHE A 247 10.93 7.01 -30.25
C PHE A 247 12.23 7.71 -30.64
N ARG A 248 12.68 7.51 -31.89
CA ARG A 248 13.90 8.14 -32.39
C ARG A 248 13.80 9.68 -32.34
N GLN A 249 12.71 10.26 -32.82
CA GLN A 249 12.51 11.71 -32.81
C GLN A 249 12.50 12.30 -31.39
N VAL A 250 11.86 11.61 -30.45
CA VAL A 250 11.80 12.08 -29.06
C VAL A 250 13.18 11.92 -28.38
N LEU A 251 13.91 10.83 -28.63
CA LEU A 251 15.26 10.62 -28.11
C LEU A 251 16.30 11.60 -28.70
N GLU A 252 16.16 11.98 -29.96
CA GLU A 252 17.02 13.03 -30.58
C GLU A 252 16.87 14.39 -29.86
N ARG A 253 15.65 14.70 -29.39
CA ARG A 253 15.39 15.92 -28.61
C ARG A 253 15.81 15.80 -27.14
N HIS A 254 15.71 14.60 -26.55
CA HIS A 254 15.96 14.33 -25.15
C HIS A 254 16.96 13.17 -24.91
N PRO A 255 18.21 13.28 -25.43
CA PRO A 255 19.17 12.15 -25.45
C PRO A 255 19.60 11.70 -24.04
N GLN A 256 19.47 12.56 -23.03
CA GLN A 256 19.83 12.28 -21.64
C GLN A 256 18.62 11.93 -20.76
N SER A 257 17.49 11.58 -21.34
CA SER A 257 16.32 11.14 -20.57
C SER A 257 16.42 9.66 -20.22
N ALA A 258 16.74 9.35 -18.96
CA ALA A 258 16.72 7.97 -18.45
C ALA A 258 15.37 7.31 -18.68
N ARG A 259 14.29 8.04 -18.46
CA ARG A 259 12.92 7.57 -18.67
C ARG A 259 12.65 7.13 -20.11
N LEU A 260 13.11 7.89 -21.11
CA LEU A 260 12.94 7.51 -22.51
C LEU A 260 13.79 6.30 -22.90
N GLN A 261 15.02 6.22 -22.38
CA GLN A 261 15.88 5.05 -22.59
C GLN A 261 15.26 3.78 -21.98
N HIS A 262 14.71 3.88 -20.77
CA HIS A 262 13.99 2.79 -20.14
C HIS A 262 12.75 2.39 -20.94
N ALA A 263 11.90 3.36 -21.32
CA ALA A 263 10.71 3.10 -22.09
C ALA A 263 11.01 2.44 -23.46
N LEU A 264 12.08 2.87 -24.14
CA LEU A 264 12.55 2.21 -25.36
C LEU A 264 13.00 0.78 -25.08
N GLY A 265 13.76 0.54 -24.01
CA GLY A 265 14.19 -0.80 -23.61
C GLY A 265 12.99 -1.72 -23.38
N MET A 266 12.01 -1.29 -22.59
CA MET A 266 10.78 -2.06 -22.33
C MET A 266 9.97 -2.32 -23.60
N TRP A 267 9.85 -1.33 -24.49
CA TRP A 267 9.19 -1.49 -25.78
C TRP A 267 9.91 -2.51 -26.68
N LEU A 268 11.24 -2.50 -26.69
CA LEU A 268 12.04 -3.47 -27.46
C LEU A 268 11.89 -4.90 -26.94
N LEU A 269 11.75 -5.09 -25.61
CA LEU A 269 11.43 -6.41 -25.02
C LEU A 269 10.08 -6.92 -25.53
N GLN A 270 9.06 -6.06 -25.58
CA GLN A 270 7.73 -6.43 -26.08
C GLN A 270 7.72 -6.80 -27.58
N HIS A 271 8.74 -6.38 -28.32
CA HIS A 271 8.90 -6.64 -29.76
C HIS A 271 10.00 -7.67 -30.08
N ASP A 272 10.31 -8.55 -29.13
CA ASP A 272 11.28 -9.63 -29.32
C ASP A 272 12.68 -9.15 -29.75
N GLN A 273 13.14 -8.00 -29.23
CA GLN A 273 14.45 -7.42 -29.52
C GLN A 273 15.28 -7.23 -28.23
N PRO A 274 15.51 -8.32 -27.47
CA PRO A 274 16.05 -8.22 -26.10
C PRO A 274 17.50 -7.71 -26.03
N GLU A 275 18.34 -7.99 -27.06
CA GLU A 275 19.72 -7.51 -27.10
C GLU A 275 19.79 -5.97 -27.23
N PHE A 276 18.89 -5.39 -28.05
CA PHE A 276 18.77 -3.92 -28.15
C PHE A 276 18.11 -3.31 -26.92
N ALA A 277 17.15 -4.03 -26.32
CA ALA A 277 16.51 -3.60 -25.09
C ALA A 277 17.51 -3.40 -23.95
N LEU A 278 18.49 -4.32 -23.78
CA LEU A 278 19.55 -4.19 -22.77
C LEU A 278 20.34 -2.90 -22.91
N LEU A 279 20.57 -2.42 -24.14
CA LEU A 279 21.28 -1.15 -24.35
C LEU A 279 20.49 0.04 -23.78
N GLY A 280 19.17 0.06 -24.05
CA GLY A 280 18.27 1.09 -23.52
C GLY A 280 18.17 1.04 -21.99
N LEU A 281 17.93 -0.15 -21.43
CA LEU A 281 17.81 -0.35 -19.97
C LEU A 281 19.13 -0.03 -19.24
N ALA A 282 20.27 -0.47 -19.77
CA ALA A 282 21.58 -0.15 -19.20
C ALA A 282 21.86 1.36 -19.27
N LYS A 283 21.48 2.03 -20.38
CA LYS A 283 21.64 3.48 -20.51
C LYS A 283 20.74 4.25 -19.54
N ALA A 284 19.50 3.79 -19.33
CA ALA A 284 18.61 4.38 -18.32
C ALA A 284 19.23 4.30 -16.92
N LEU A 285 19.78 3.14 -16.57
CA LEU A 285 20.46 2.97 -15.28
C LEU A 285 21.78 3.74 -15.17
N GLU A 286 22.52 3.93 -16.26
CA GLU A 286 23.71 4.80 -16.30
C GLU A 286 23.35 6.26 -15.98
N LEU A 287 22.21 6.73 -16.51
CA LEU A 287 21.73 8.10 -16.30
C LEU A 287 21.14 8.31 -14.90
N GLU A 288 20.46 7.30 -14.36
CA GLU A 288 19.87 7.31 -13.02
C GLU A 288 20.31 6.09 -12.21
N PRO A 289 21.56 6.03 -11.71
CA PRO A 289 22.13 4.83 -11.08
C PRO A 289 21.45 4.47 -9.73
N GLU A 290 20.73 5.40 -9.13
CA GLU A 290 20.00 5.19 -7.87
C GLU A 290 18.57 4.67 -8.08
N ASN A 291 18.10 4.58 -9.32
CA ASN A 291 16.75 4.13 -9.65
C ASN A 291 16.67 2.60 -9.57
N ASN A 292 16.05 2.10 -8.48
CA ASN A 292 15.91 0.66 -8.24
C ASN A 292 14.93 -0.01 -9.22
N ASP A 293 13.95 0.72 -9.77
CA ASP A 293 13.02 0.15 -10.76
C ASP A 293 13.73 -0.12 -12.09
N TYR A 294 14.56 0.83 -12.57
CA TYR A 294 15.38 0.59 -13.77
C TYR A 294 16.35 -0.58 -13.58
N ARG A 295 16.94 -0.68 -12.39
CA ARG A 295 17.84 -1.77 -12.05
C ARG A 295 17.11 -3.13 -11.99
N TYR A 296 15.89 -3.14 -11.47
CA TYR A 296 15.04 -4.34 -11.42
C TYR A 296 14.67 -4.80 -12.83
N ASP A 297 14.19 -3.90 -13.70
CA ASP A 297 13.78 -4.25 -15.05
C ASP A 297 14.99 -4.70 -15.90
N LEU A 298 16.18 -4.09 -15.69
CA LEU A 298 17.41 -4.58 -16.28
C LEU A 298 17.76 -6.00 -15.81
N ALA A 299 17.54 -6.32 -14.52
CA ALA A 299 17.77 -7.67 -13.99
C ALA A 299 16.85 -8.71 -14.65
N VAL A 300 15.56 -8.36 -14.86
CA VAL A 300 14.62 -9.23 -15.57
C VAL A 300 15.07 -9.47 -16.99
N ALA A 301 15.40 -8.42 -17.74
CA ALA A 301 15.87 -8.54 -19.11
C ALA A 301 17.18 -9.34 -19.27
N LEU A 302 18.09 -9.20 -18.30
CA LEU A 302 19.32 -10.00 -18.27
C LEU A 302 19.03 -11.49 -18.02
N HIS A 303 18.08 -11.80 -17.14
CA HIS A 303 17.68 -13.17 -16.85
C HIS A 303 17.02 -13.82 -18.09
N ASP A 304 16.14 -13.12 -18.78
CA ASP A 304 15.46 -13.59 -20.01
C ASP A 304 16.45 -13.91 -21.16
N LEU A 305 17.66 -13.35 -21.07
CA LEU A 305 18.77 -13.61 -21.99
C LEU A 305 19.81 -14.60 -21.42
N ASP A 306 19.45 -15.40 -20.43
CA ASP A 306 20.33 -16.38 -19.76
C ASP A 306 21.58 -15.75 -19.12
N GLN A 307 21.62 -14.43 -18.91
CA GLN A 307 22.72 -13.74 -18.23
C GLN A 307 22.53 -13.76 -16.70
N LEU A 308 22.39 -14.95 -16.14
CA LEU A 308 21.94 -15.19 -14.78
C LEU A 308 22.78 -14.48 -13.72
N GLU A 309 24.11 -14.52 -13.80
CA GLU A 309 25.01 -13.88 -12.83
C GLU A 309 24.86 -12.34 -12.87
N ALA A 310 24.72 -11.77 -14.06
CA ALA A 310 24.52 -10.32 -14.21
C ALA A 310 23.16 -9.88 -13.65
N ALA A 311 22.10 -10.66 -13.89
CA ALA A 311 20.76 -10.42 -13.33
C ALA A 311 20.79 -10.46 -11.80
N GLN A 312 21.35 -11.49 -11.21
CA GLN A 312 21.50 -11.65 -9.75
C GLN A 312 22.28 -10.47 -9.14
N LYS A 313 23.35 -10.03 -9.80
CA LYS A 313 24.15 -8.88 -9.35
C LYS A 313 23.32 -7.60 -9.26
N GLN A 314 22.43 -7.34 -10.23
CA GLN A 314 21.56 -6.16 -10.17
C GLN A 314 20.61 -6.23 -8.96
N LEU A 315 19.99 -7.39 -8.71
CA LEU A 315 19.09 -7.57 -7.57
C LEU A 315 19.81 -7.45 -6.22
N ILE A 316 21.02 -8.01 -6.11
CA ILE A 316 21.87 -7.85 -4.92
C ILE A 316 22.17 -6.37 -4.68
N GLU A 317 22.43 -5.61 -5.72
CA GLU A 317 22.70 -4.19 -5.59
C GLU A 317 21.48 -3.38 -5.09
N ILE A 318 20.26 -3.76 -5.52
CA ILE A 318 19.02 -3.20 -4.96
C ILE A 318 18.96 -3.50 -3.45
N LEU A 319 19.19 -4.75 -3.04
CA LEU A 319 19.10 -5.17 -1.64
C LEU A 319 20.19 -4.55 -0.74
N LYS A 320 21.35 -4.19 -1.29
CA LYS A 320 22.37 -3.43 -0.55
C LYS A 320 21.91 -2.02 -0.21
N ARG A 321 21.19 -1.37 -1.13
CA ARG A 321 20.69 0.01 -0.99
C ARG A 321 19.40 0.08 -0.19
N GLN A 322 18.51 -0.86 -0.44
CA GLN A 322 17.20 -0.98 0.18
C GLN A 322 16.95 -2.42 0.65
N PRO A 323 17.47 -2.81 1.81
CA PRO A 323 17.31 -4.17 2.32
C PRO A 323 15.84 -4.57 2.56
N GLY A 324 14.93 -3.60 2.72
CA GLY A 324 13.48 -3.81 2.82
C GLY A 324 12.78 -4.07 1.47
N ASN A 325 13.47 -4.02 0.33
CA ASN A 325 12.87 -4.22 -0.99
C ASN A 325 12.49 -5.69 -1.21
N ARG A 326 11.24 -6.01 -0.84
CA ARG A 326 10.69 -7.36 -0.95
C ARG A 326 10.64 -7.85 -2.40
N ARG A 327 10.26 -6.97 -3.36
CA ARG A 327 10.16 -7.33 -4.78
C ARG A 327 11.47 -7.87 -5.32
N ALA A 328 12.57 -7.18 -5.05
CA ALA A 328 13.90 -7.64 -5.47
C ALA A 328 14.34 -8.92 -4.74
N ARG A 329 14.03 -9.04 -3.43
CA ARG A 329 14.37 -10.22 -2.63
C ARG A 329 13.67 -11.48 -3.16
N VAL A 330 12.36 -11.40 -3.41
CA VAL A 330 11.58 -12.54 -3.91
C VAL A 330 12.06 -12.96 -5.30
N LEU A 331 12.34 -12.00 -6.18
CA LEU A 331 12.87 -12.31 -7.51
C LEU A 331 14.25 -12.99 -7.42
N LEU A 332 15.14 -12.50 -6.56
CA LEU A 332 16.46 -13.12 -6.36
C LEU A 332 16.36 -14.53 -5.78
N ILE A 333 15.42 -14.76 -4.85
CA ILE A 333 15.12 -16.10 -4.34
C ILE A 333 14.74 -17.04 -5.49
N ASN A 334 13.85 -16.59 -6.40
CA ASN A 334 13.44 -17.41 -7.54
C ASN A 334 14.59 -17.70 -8.48
N TYR A 335 15.42 -16.72 -8.84
CA TYR A 335 16.58 -16.90 -9.71
C TYR A 335 17.62 -17.86 -9.09
N TRP A 336 17.83 -17.79 -7.76
CA TRP A 336 18.71 -18.73 -7.08
C TRP A 336 18.13 -20.13 -6.96
N LYS A 337 16.80 -20.30 -6.83
CA LYS A 337 16.13 -21.61 -6.90
C LYS A 337 16.32 -22.25 -8.28
N GLU A 338 16.04 -21.51 -9.35
CA GLU A 338 16.21 -21.96 -10.74
C GLU A 338 17.65 -22.38 -11.03
N ASN A 339 18.62 -21.69 -10.47
CA ASN A 339 20.05 -21.96 -10.65
C ASN A 339 20.63 -22.94 -9.61
N GLY A 340 19.80 -23.58 -8.78
CA GLY A 340 20.23 -24.57 -7.79
C GLY A 340 21.06 -24.04 -6.61
N GLN A 341 21.07 -22.71 -6.39
CA GLN A 341 21.83 -22.04 -5.32
C GLN A 341 21.07 -22.08 -3.97
N LEU A 342 20.63 -23.25 -3.55
CA LEU A 342 19.70 -23.43 -2.43
C LEU A 342 20.22 -22.89 -1.09
N GLN A 343 21.53 -22.89 -0.86
CA GLN A 343 22.10 -22.30 0.36
C GLN A 343 21.85 -20.79 0.44
N MET A 344 22.00 -20.08 -0.68
CA MET A 344 21.73 -18.65 -0.76
C MET A 344 20.25 -18.35 -0.60
N VAL A 345 19.38 -19.20 -1.16
CA VAL A 345 17.93 -19.10 -0.96
C VAL A 345 17.56 -19.18 0.53
N GLN A 346 18.15 -20.13 1.28
CA GLN A 346 17.89 -20.26 2.71
C GLN A 346 18.25 -18.99 3.49
N VAL A 347 19.37 -18.34 3.14
CA VAL A 347 19.78 -17.08 3.78
C VAL A 347 18.74 -15.99 3.56
N LEU A 348 18.29 -15.77 2.31
CA LEU A 348 17.30 -14.74 2.01
C LEU A 348 15.92 -15.04 2.62
N LEU A 349 15.53 -16.31 2.69
CA LEU A 349 14.28 -16.70 3.36
C LEU A 349 14.37 -16.46 4.87
N ALA A 350 15.50 -16.76 5.51
CA ALA A 350 15.70 -16.46 6.93
C ALA A 350 15.69 -14.96 7.22
N GLU A 351 16.29 -14.15 6.34
CA GLU A 351 16.19 -12.69 6.46
C GLU A 351 14.76 -12.19 6.28
N LEU A 352 14.01 -12.75 5.31
CA LEU A 352 12.60 -12.39 5.08
C LEU A 352 11.73 -12.76 6.28
N GLU A 353 11.94 -13.94 6.88
CA GLU A 353 11.27 -14.39 8.10
C GLU A 353 11.54 -13.44 9.28
N GLN A 354 12.78 -12.98 9.44
CA GLN A 354 13.12 -12.01 10.48
C GLN A 354 12.42 -10.66 10.27
N GLN A 355 12.24 -10.22 9.02
CA GLN A 355 11.58 -8.97 8.67
C GLN A 355 10.07 -9.07 8.79
N ASN A 356 9.48 -10.14 8.24
CA ASN A 356 8.05 -10.40 8.17
C ASN A 356 7.77 -11.92 8.28
N PRO A 357 7.54 -12.46 9.49
CA PRO A 357 7.29 -13.89 9.69
C PRO A 357 6.05 -14.42 8.95
N ASP A 358 5.08 -13.52 8.68
CA ASP A 358 3.82 -13.85 8.02
C ASP A 358 3.86 -13.63 6.50
N ASP A 359 5.05 -13.50 5.91
CA ASP A 359 5.18 -13.30 4.46
C ASP A 359 4.70 -14.55 3.70
N PRO A 360 3.79 -14.40 2.71
CA PRO A 360 3.24 -15.53 1.95
C PRO A 360 4.29 -16.39 1.24
N VAL A 361 5.44 -15.83 0.87
CA VAL A 361 6.53 -16.55 0.20
C VAL A 361 7.13 -17.64 1.11
N LEU A 362 7.16 -17.42 2.43
CA LEU A 362 7.67 -18.39 3.40
C LEU A 362 6.83 -19.67 3.45
N GLN A 363 5.56 -19.60 3.07
CA GLN A 363 4.62 -20.74 3.06
C GLN A 363 4.72 -21.57 1.77
N GLN A 364 5.36 -21.06 0.72
CA GLN A 364 5.44 -21.74 -0.57
C GLN A 364 6.52 -22.85 -0.60
N GLY A 365 7.36 -22.95 0.43
CA GLY A 365 8.44 -23.92 0.54
C GLY A 365 9.61 -23.66 -0.42
N LEU A 366 10.64 -24.47 -0.30
CA LEU A 366 11.80 -24.52 -1.22
C LEU A 366 11.46 -25.32 -2.47
#